data_a8fdab33895f6a915bfe5569d8d0f61c
#
_entry.id   a8fdab33895f6a915bfe5569d8d0f61c
#
_cell.length_a   1.000
_cell.length_b   1.000
_cell.length_c   1.000
_cell.angle_alpha   90.00
_cell.angle_beta   90.00
_cell.angle_gamma   90.00
#
_symmetry.space_group_name_H-M   'P 1'
#
loop_
_entity.id
_entity.type
_entity.pdbx_description
1 polymer ?
#
loop_
_entity_poly.entity_id
_entity_poly.type
_entity_poly.pdbx_seq_one_letter_code
_entity_poly.pdbx_strand_id
1 'polypeptide(L)'
;MLESMVFNELIYNDYSINVGVFEKNEKDKNGKSIRKCYEIDFIAKKGAKKFYIQVSNDISSSNTKAREIRPFVALNDSFQKIIVVNKPLEETMDKNGFITIGVSNFLLKFIK
;
A
#
# COMPACT_ATOMS: atom_id res chain seq x y z
N MET A 1 -15.30 -3.88 1.21
CA MET A 1 -15.27 -5.21 1.84
C MET A 1 -13.87 -5.70 2.12
N LEU A 2 -13.01 -5.77 1.08
CA LEU A 2 -11.63 -6.19 1.29
C LEU A 2 -10.87 -5.27 2.25
N GLU A 3 -11.05 -3.97 2.11
CA GLU A 3 -10.42 -3.02 3.01
C GLU A 3 -10.83 -3.22 4.47
N SER A 4 -12.12 -3.51 4.69
CA SER A 4 -12.63 -3.77 6.05
C SER A 4 -12.02 -5.02 6.65
N MET A 5 -11.85 -6.08 5.85
CA MET A 5 -11.19 -7.30 6.30
C MET A 5 -9.75 -7.03 6.74
N VAL A 6 -9.00 -6.31 5.92
CA VAL A 6 -7.61 -5.97 6.24
C VAL A 6 -7.55 -5.11 7.50
N PHE A 7 -8.40 -4.10 7.59
CA PHE A 7 -8.46 -3.22 8.76
C PHE A 7 -8.73 -4.02 10.04
N ASN A 8 -9.77 -4.84 10.02
CA ASN A 8 -10.18 -5.59 11.22
C ASN A 8 -9.09 -6.56 11.68
N GLU A 9 -8.43 -7.23 10.75
CA GLU A 9 -7.37 -8.17 11.09
C GLU A 9 -6.14 -7.47 11.66
N LEU A 10 -5.81 -6.29 11.13
CA LEU A 10 -4.70 -5.50 11.67
C LEU A 10 -5.00 -5.06 13.10
N ILE A 11 -6.21 -4.58 13.35
CA ILE A 11 -6.61 -4.19 14.72
C ILE A 11 -6.55 -5.40 15.64
N TYR A 12 -7.05 -6.54 15.19
CA TYR A 12 -7.02 -7.78 15.96
C TYR A 12 -5.60 -8.18 16.36
N ASN A 13 -4.63 -7.90 15.50
CA ASN A 13 -3.21 -8.21 15.75
C ASN A 13 -2.45 -7.06 16.40
N ASP A 14 -3.17 -6.12 17.02
CA ASP A 14 -2.61 -5.02 17.81
C ASP A 14 -1.87 -3.95 17.03
N TYR A 15 -2.20 -3.78 15.76
CA TYR A 15 -1.62 -2.70 14.97
C TYR A 15 -2.39 -1.40 15.18
N SER A 16 -1.68 -0.30 15.24
CA SER A 16 -2.27 1.04 15.16
C SER A 16 -2.37 1.42 13.70
N ILE A 17 -3.54 1.91 13.28
CA ILE A 17 -3.82 2.17 11.87
C ILE A 17 -4.24 3.61 11.66
N ASN A 18 -3.65 4.24 10.63
CA ASN A 18 -4.06 5.57 10.17
C ASN A 18 -4.23 5.52 8.66
N VAL A 19 -5.06 6.40 8.12
CA VAL A 19 -5.13 6.66 6.69
C VAL A 19 -4.01 7.63 6.35
N GLY A 20 -3.25 7.33 5.31
CA GLY A 20 -2.16 8.20 4.89
C GLY A 20 -2.62 9.19 3.83
N VAL A 21 -2.47 10.48 4.10
CA VAL A 21 -2.70 11.52 3.11
C VAL A 21 -1.50 12.45 3.15
N PHE A 22 -0.88 12.67 1.99
CA PHE A 22 0.26 13.58 1.92
C PHE A 22 0.27 14.32 0.58
N GLU A 23 0.92 15.48 0.58
CA GLU A 23 1.07 16.28 -0.63
C GLU A 23 2.53 16.34 -1.04
N LYS A 24 2.74 16.42 -2.34
CA LYS A 24 4.07 16.52 -2.92
C LYS A 24 4.06 17.48 -4.08
N ASN A 25 5.04 18.37 -4.13
CA ASN A 25 5.23 19.26 -5.26
C ASN A 25 5.94 18.49 -6.37
N GLU A 26 5.33 18.48 -7.55
CA GLU A 26 5.88 17.81 -8.73
C GLU A 26 5.84 18.76 -9.90
N LYS A 27 6.57 18.44 -10.95
CA LYS A 27 6.53 19.21 -12.19
C LYS A 27 5.65 18.51 -13.22
N ASP A 28 4.83 19.28 -13.90
CA ASP A 28 4.00 18.76 -14.98
C ASP A 28 4.82 18.62 -16.27
N LYS A 29 4.16 18.28 -17.37
CA LYS A 29 4.81 18.11 -18.67
C LYS A 29 5.49 19.37 -19.18
N ASN A 30 5.04 20.53 -18.72
CA ASN A 30 5.57 21.82 -19.13
C ASN A 30 6.61 22.38 -18.16
N GLY A 31 7.00 21.57 -17.15
CA GLY A 31 7.95 22.00 -16.13
C GLY A 31 7.36 22.90 -15.06
N LYS A 32 6.05 23.05 -15.03
CA LYS A 32 5.35 23.88 -14.06
C LYS A 32 5.17 23.12 -12.76
N SER A 33 5.43 23.76 -11.63
CA SER A 33 5.20 23.16 -10.32
C SER A 33 3.71 22.95 -10.09
N ILE A 34 3.35 21.72 -9.72
CA ILE A 34 1.99 21.40 -9.32
C ILE A 34 2.04 20.67 -7.97
N ARG A 35 0.99 20.84 -7.18
CA ARG A 35 0.86 20.12 -5.91
C ARG A 35 -0.06 18.94 -6.12
N LYS A 36 0.43 17.73 -5.83
CA LYS A 36 -0.37 16.52 -5.91
C LYS A 36 -0.63 15.99 -4.52
N CYS A 37 -1.87 15.54 -4.32
CA CYS A 37 -2.28 14.87 -3.09
C CYS A 37 -2.31 13.36 -3.32
N TYR A 38 -1.69 12.61 -2.43
CA TYR A 38 -1.66 11.14 -2.50
C TYR A 38 -2.32 10.55 -1.27
N GLU A 39 -3.02 9.45 -1.46
CA GLU A 39 -3.65 8.71 -0.38
C GLU A 39 -3.11 7.30 -0.31
N ILE A 40 -2.90 6.82 0.90
CA ILE A 40 -2.54 5.44 1.20
C ILE A 40 -3.64 4.88 2.07
N ASP A 41 -4.18 3.71 1.69
CA ASP A 41 -5.32 3.16 2.39
C ASP A 41 -5.06 2.99 3.88
N PHE A 42 -3.91 2.39 4.23
CA PHE A 42 -3.57 2.21 5.64
C PHE A 42 -2.09 2.39 5.88
N ILE A 43 -1.77 3.04 7.00
CA ILE A 43 -0.42 3.05 7.58
C ILE A 43 -0.52 2.24 8.87
N ALA A 44 0.13 1.08 8.91
CA ALA A 44 0.05 0.18 10.05
C ALA A 44 1.34 0.22 10.85
N LYS A 45 1.20 0.36 12.16
CA LYS A 45 2.34 0.41 13.08
C LYS A 45 2.13 -0.56 14.24
N LYS A 46 3.18 -1.25 14.60
CA LYS A 46 3.20 -2.11 15.79
C LYS A 46 4.63 -2.15 16.34
N GLY A 47 4.86 -1.49 17.47
CA GLY A 47 6.22 -1.35 18.00
C GLY A 47 7.10 -0.63 17.00
N ALA A 48 8.22 -1.26 16.64
CA ALA A 48 9.16 -0.71 15.65
C ALA A 48 8.74 -1.01 14.21
N LYS A 49 7.72 -1.83 14.01
CA LYS A 49 7.23 -2.18 12.67
C LYS A 49 6.34 -1.08 12.12
N LYS A 50 6.52 -0.78 10.85
CA LYS A 50 5.66 0.17 10.14
C LYS A 50 5.61 -0.22 8.66
N PHE A 51 4.41 -0.29 8.09
CA PHE A 51 4.27 -0.50 6.66
C PHE A 51 3.07 0.25 6.11
N TYR A 52 3.15 0.52 4.82
CA TYR A 52 2.10 1.17 4.06
C TYR A 52 1.37 0.11 3.25
N ILE A 53 0.04 0.17 3.27
CA ILE A 53 -0.80 -0.85 2.64
C ILE A 53 -1.79 -0.20 1.70
N GLN A 54 -1.79 -0.65 0.44
CA GLN A 54 -2.84 -0.35 -0.52
C GLN A 54 -3.64 -1.62 -0.77
N VAL A 55 -4.94 -1.49 -0.84
CA VAL A 55 -5.83 -2.63 -1.06
C VAL A 55 -6.46 -2.49 -2.44
N SER A 56 -6.38 -3.53 -3.26
CA SER A 56 -6.91 -3.52 -4.61
C SER A 56 -7.66 -4.81 -4.90
N ASN A 57 -8.81 -4.72 -5.54
CA ASN A 57 -9.57 -5.91 -5.94
C ASN A 57 -8.89 -6.63 -7.09
N ASP A 58 -8.24 -5.90 -7.99
CA ASP A 58 -7.61 -6.48 -9.16
C ASP A 58 -6.52 -5.56 -9.67
N ILE A 59 -5.32 -6.12 -9.88
CA ILE A 59 -4.19 -5.40 -10.48
C ILE A 59 -3.68 -6.12 -11.72
N SER A 60 -4.56 -6.87 -12.40
CA SER A 60 -4.17 -7.62 -13.58
C SER A 60 -3.76 -6.72 -14.74
N SER A 61 -4.28 -5.49 -14.82
CA SER A 61 -3.86 -4.55 -15.85
C SER A 61 -2.68 -3.72 -15.36
N SER A 62 -1.77 -3.38 -16.27
CA SER A 62 -0.62 -2.55 -15.95
C SER A 62 -1.02 -1.14 -15.51
N ASN A 63 -2.11 -0.61 -16.07
CA ASN A 63 -2.60 0.72 -15.68
C ASN A 63 -3.12 0.74 -14.25
N THR A 64 -3.84 -0.29 -13.84
CA THR A 64 -4.34 -0.40 -12.47
C THR A 64 -3.18 -0.51 -11.49
N LYS A 65 -2.21 -1.37 -11.81
CA LYS A 65 -1.04 -1.53 -10.95
C LYS A 65 -0.25 -0.23 -10.83
N ALA A 66 -0.02 0.47 -11.93
CA ALA A 66 0.70 1.73 -11.92
C ALA A 66 0.01 2.77 -11.03
N ARG A 67 -1.32 2.83 -11.08
CA ARG A 67 -2.09 3.74 -10.25
C ARG A 67 -1.99 3.39 -8.77
N GLU A 68 -2.05 2.11 -8.43
CA GLU A 68 -1.99 1.65 -7.04
C GLU A 68 -0.63 1.90 -6.40
N ILE A 69 0.45 1.81 -7.16
CA ILE A 69 1.80 2.00 -6.61
C ILE A 69 2.26 3.46 -6.62
N ARG A 70 1.53 4.35 -7.29
CA ARG A 70 1.95 5.76 -7.41
C ARG A 70 2.19 6.44 -6.06
N PRO A 71 1.33 6.29 -5.04
CA PRO A 71 1.63 6.87 -3.73
C PRO A 71 2.90 6.30 -3.11
N PHE A 72 3.18 5.02 -3.32
CA PHE A 72 4.39 4.39 -2.79
C PHE A 72 5.65 4.97 -3.42
N VAL A 73 5.61 5.19 -4.72
CA VAL A 73 6.75 5.81 -5.42
C VAL A 73 6.99 7.24 -4.91
N ALA A 74 5.90 7.97 -4.66
CA ALA A 74 6.01 9.35 -4.18
C ALA A 74 6.56 9.45 -2.76
N LEU A 75 6.31 8.45 -1.92
CA LEU A 75 6.77 8.44 -0.53
C LEU A 75 8.28 8.33 -0.38
N ASN A 76 8.90 7.47 -1.14
CA ASN A 76 10.35 7.32 -1.21
C ASN A 76 11.04 7.22 0.16
N ASP A 77 10.54 6.38 1.05
CA ASP A 77 11.18 6.08 2.33
C ASP A 77 11.54 4.60 2.41
N SER A 78 12.13 4.15 3.52
CA SER A 78 12.64 2.79 3.67
C SER A 78 11.63 1.81 4.25
N PHE A 79 10.43 2.26 4.59
CA PHE A 79 9.43 1.36 5.16
C PHE A 79 8.81 0.47 4.08
N GLN A 80 8.36 -0.72 4.48
CA GLN A 80 7.75 -1.66 3.55
C GLN A 80 6.46 -1.11 2.97
N LYS A 81 6.24 -1.40 1.70
CA LYS A 81 5.06 -0.95 0.96
C LYS A 81 4.43 -2.17 0.33
N ILE A 82 3.14 -2.38 0.63
CA ILE A 82 2.45 -3.63 0.34
C ILE A 82 1.16 -3.36 -0.39
N ILE A 83 0.92 -4.12 -1.46
CA ILE A 83 -0.35 -4.12 -2.17
C ILE A 83 -1.04 -5.44 -1.86
N VAL A 84 -2.22 -5.37 -1.23
CA VAL A 84 -3.03 -6.55 -0.91
C VAL A 84 -4.10 -6.69 -1.98
N VAL A 85 -4.17 -7.85 -2.61
CA VAL A 85 -5.11 -8.11 -3.70
C VAL A 85 -6.10 -9.19 -3.32
N ASN A 86 -7.28 -9.13 -3.94
CA ASN A 86 -8.37 -10.07 -3.65
C ASN A 86 -8.28 -11.30 -4.55
N LYS A 87 -7.18 -12.04 -4.43
CA LYS A 87 -7.01 -13.33 -5.10
C LYS A 87 -5.91 -14.11 -4.40
N PRO A 88 -5.89 -15.45 -4.56
CA PRO A 88 -4.81 -16.24 -3.97
C PRO A 88 -3.50 -15.96 -4.69
N LEU A 89 -2.58 -15.32 -3.95
CA LEU A 89 -1.29 -14.93 -4.49
C LEU A 89 -0.29 -14.95 -3.36
N GLU A 90 0.81 -15.66 -3.58
CA GLU A 90 1.90 -15.63 -2.60
C GLU A 90 2.66 -14.31 -2.71
N GLU A 91 3.39 -14.00 -1.66
CA GLU A 91 4.15 -12.76 -1.59
C GLU A 91 5.14 -12.67 -2.75
N THR A 92 5.07 -11.58 -3.50
CA THR A 92 6.03 -11.28 -4.56
C THR A 92 6.57 -9.87 -4.37
N MET A 93 7.82 -9.65 -4.76
CA MET A 93 8.45 -8.35 -4.64
C MET A 93 8.88 -7.87 -6.02
N ASP A 94 8.56 -6.63 -6.34
CA ASP A 94 8.95 -6.06 -7.63
C ASP A 94 10.35 -5.42 -7.53
N LYS A 95 10.81 -4.85 -8.63
CA LYS A 95 12.14 -4.22 -8.71
C LYS A 95 12.30 -3.01 -7.79
N ASN A 96 11.20 -2.42 -7.35
CA ASN A 96 11.22 -1.28 -6.43
C ASN A 96 11.16 -1.70 -4.96
N GLY A 97 11.07 -3.01 -4.70
CA GLY A 97 10.93 -3.52 -3.35
C GLY A 97 9.50 -3.49 -2.82
N PHE A 98 8.52 -3.21 -3.67
CA PHE A 98 7.11 -3.21 -3.28
C PHE A 98 6.58 -4.64 -3.30
N ILE A 99 5.83 -5.00 -2.27
CA ILE A 99 5.32 -6.35 -2.10
C ILE A 99 3.87 -6.41 -2.59
N THR A 100 3.56 -7.43 -3.39
CA THR A 100 2.17 -7.75 -3.78
C THR A 100 1.84 -9.11 -3.18
N ILE A 101 0.70 -9.20 -2.48
CA ILE A 101 0.32 -10.41 -1.77
C ILE A 101 -1.20 -10.56 -1.79
N GLY A 102 -1.68 -11.79 -1.90
CA GLY A 102 -3.10 -12.08 -1.79
C GLY A 102 -3.60 -11.88 -0.37
N VAL A 103 -4.87 -11.52 -0.22
CA VAL A 103 -5.44 -11.19 1.09
C VAL A 103 -5.32 -12.36 2.08
N SER A 104 -5.57 -13.59 1.65
CA SER A 104 -5.48 -14.75 2.55
C SER A 104 -4.07 -14.93 3.09
N ASN A 105 -3.06 -14.86 2.22
CA ASN A 105 -1.68 -14.98 2.64
C ASN A 105 -1.25 -13.81 3.53
N PHE A 106 -1.73 -12.61 3.23
CA PHE A 106 -1.45 -11.45 4.06
C PHE A 106 -1.97 -11.66 5.48
N LEU A 107 -3.22 -12.07 5.62
CA LEU A 107 -3.85 -12.24 6.93
C LEU A 107 -3.28 -13.43 7.71
N LEU A 108 -2.90 -14.50 7.03
CA LEU A 108 -2.43 -15.71 7.69
C LEU A 108 -0.95 -15.70 8.02
N LYS A 109 -0.14 -15.04 7.23
CA LYS A 109 1.32 -15.15 7.35
C LYS A 109 2.02 -13.83 7.62
N PHE A 110 1.60 -12.77 6.96
CA PHE A 110 2.40 -11.55 6.94
C PHE A 110 2.29 -10.75 8.23
N ILE A 111 1.07 -10.57 8.72
CA ILE A 111 0.84 -9.68 9.88
C ILE A 111 0.95 -10.38 11.23
N LYS A 112 1.13 -11.68 11.23
CA LYS A 112 1.26 -12.46 12.48
C LYS A 112 2.66 -12.57 13.00
#